data_b356a1e7008609b7931c792043705faa
#
_entry.id   b356a1e7008609b7931c792043705faa
#
_cell.length_a   1.000
_cell.length_b   1.000
_cell.length_c   1.000
_cell.angle_alpha   90.00
_cell.angle_beta   90.00
_cell.angle_gamma   90.00
#
_symmetry.space_group_name_H-M   'P 1'
#
loop_
_entity.id
_entity.type
_entity.pdbx_description
1 polymer ?
#
loop_
_entity_poly.entity_id
_entity_poly.type
_entity_poly.pdbx_seq_one_letter_code
_entity_poly.pdbx_strand_id
1 'polypeptide(L)' 'MDNSWKQDPRLKAMNKDKLAMLTEFAERIEHSDKNNMMEAFMAINMEARQKGVQFNDRETDLLVNILSSRMPP' A
#
# COMPACT_ATOMS: atom_id res chain seq x y z
N MET A 1 6.74 1.99 14.92
CA MET A 1 6.07 1.46 13.75
C MET A 1 7.07 0.83 12.81
N ASP A 2 6.70 -0.28 12.25
CA ASP A 2 7.58 -1.03 11.37
C ASP A 2 7.54 -0.47 9.95
N ASN A 3 8.68 -0.01 9.46
CA ASN A 3 8.83 0.49 8.10
C ASN A 3 9.65 -0.46 7.23
N SER A 4 9.73 -1.72 7.65
CA SER A 4 10.55 -2.70 6.93
C SER A 4 10.11 -2.89 5.49
N TRP A 5 8.85 -2.59 5.16
CA TRP A 5 8.35 -2.69 3.79
C TRP A 5 9.14 -1.79 2.83
N LYS A 6 9.70 -0.70 3.33
CA LYS A 6 10.49 0.22 2.49
C LYS A 6 11.78 -0.42 1.98
N GLN A 7 12.23 -1.48 2.64
CA GLN A 7 13.43 -2.20 2.25
C GLN A 7 13.12 -3.48 1.47
N ASP A 8 11.85 -3.70 1.17
CA ASP A 8 11.44 -4.91 0.46
C ASP A 8 11.98 -4.89 -0.97
N PRO A 9 12.60 -6.00 -1.43
CA PRO A 9 13.12 -6.06 -2.79
C PRO A 9 12.08 -5.83 -3.87
N ARG A 10 10.81 -6.09 -3.57
CA ARG A 10 9.72 -5.88 -4.53
C ARG A 10 9.61 -4.42 -4.96
N LEU A 11 10.02 -3.48 -4.10
CA LEU A 11 9.97 -2.06 -4.41
C LEU A 11 10.89 -1.70 -5.56
N LYS A 12 12.00 -2.42 -5.70
CA LYS A 12 12.97 -2.14 -6.76
C LYS A 12 12.42 -2.43 -8.13
N ALA A 13 11.45 -3.33 -8.22
CA ALA A 13 10.82 -3.70 -9.47
C ALA A 13 9.64 -2.79 -9.83
N MET A 14 9.21 -1.94 -8.90
CA MET A 14 8.09 -1.05 -9.12
C MET A 14 8.48 0.21 -9.85
N ASN A 15 7.59 0.70 -10.73
CA ASN A 15 7.81 2.00 -11.35
C ASN A 15 7.51 3.13 -10.35
N LYS A 16 7.83 4.35 -10.74
CA LYS A 16 7.70 5.51 -9.85
C LYS A 16 6.26 5.75 -9.43
N ASP A 17 5.32 5.56 -10.34
CA ASP A 17 3.91 5.81 -10.06
C ASP A 17 3.40 4.84 -8.99
N LYS A 18 3.74 3.57 -9.11
CA LYS A 18 3.36 2.58 -8.11
C LYS A 18 3.99 2.86 -6.77
N LEU A 19 5.27 3.25 -6.79
CA LEU A 19 5.98 3.56 -5.55
C LEU A 19 5.35 4.75 -4.84
N ALA A 20 5.00 5.78 -5.58
CA ALA A 20 4.35 6.95 -5.01
C ALA A 20 3.01 6.60 -4.41
N MET A 21 2.22 5.78 -5.10
CA MET A 21 0.92 5.34 -4.60
C MET A 21 1.06 4.50 -3.34
N LEU A 22 2.04 3.62 -3.32
CA LEU A 22 2.30 2.76 -2.16
C LEU A 22 2.69 3.60 -0.95
N THR A 23 3.56 4.58 -1.15
CA THR A 23 4.00 5.47 -0.09
C THR A 23 2.83 6.27 0.47
N GLU A 24 1.99 6.80 -0.41
CA GLU A 24 0.79 7.53 -0.01
C GLU A 24 -0.16 6.64 0.78
N PHE A 25 -0.33 5.42 0.33
CA PHE A 25 -1.17 4.45 1.03
C PHE A 25 -0.65 4.19 2.45
N ALA A 26 0.66 3.96 2.58
CA ALA A 26 1.26 3.70 3.89
C ALA A 26 1.09 4.89 4.83
N GLU A 27 1.22 6.11 4.31
CA GLU A 27 1.03 7.31 5.11
C GLU A 27 -0.41 7.45 5.57
N ARG A 28 -1.36 7.13 4.70
CA ARG A 28 -2.78 7.21 5.07
C ARG A 28 -3.12 6.26 6.19
N ILE A 29 -2.68 5.01 6.09
CA ILE A 29 -3.02 4.04 7.13
C ILE A 29 -2.29 4.31 8.44
N GLU A 30 -1.16 5.01 8.40
CA GLU A 30 -0.45 5.38 9.60
C GLU A 30 -1.26 6.33 10.48
N HIS A 31 -2.07 7.16 9.87
CA HIS A 31 -2.89 8.16 10.56
C HIS A 31 -4.36 7.76 10.63
N SER A 32 -4.70 6.54 10.29
CA SER A 32 -6.08 6.10 10.18
C SER A 32 -6.42 5.07 11.25
N ASP A 33 -7.69 5.03 11.63
CA ASP A 33 -8.17 3.93 12.46
C ASP A 33 -8.48 2.72 11.58
N LYS A 34 -8.95 1.64 12.22
CA LYS A 34 -9.17 0.38 11.53
C LYS A 34 -10.15 0.51 10.35
N ASN A 35 -11.22 1.27 10.53
CA ASN A 35 -12.22 1.43 9.48
C ASN A 35 -11.66 2.24 8.31
N ASN A 36 -10.89 3.27 8.62
CA ASN A 36 -10.30 4.11 7.58
C ASN A 36 -9.19 3.38 6.82
N MET A 37 -8.55 2.38 7.45
CA MET A 37 -7.57 1.55 6.75
C MET A 37 -8.20 0.80 5.59
N MET A 38 -9.41 0.28 5.77
CA MET A 38 -10.11 -0.42 4.70
C MET A 38 -10.47 0.54 3.57
N GLU A 39 -10.92 1.75 3.92
CA GLU A 39 -11.20 2.77 2.92
C GLU A 39 -9.96 3.15 2.13
N ALA A 40 -8.82 3.27 2.81
CA ALA A 40 -7.56 3.59 2.16
C ALA A 40 -7.16 2.51 1.16
N PHE A 41 -7.37 1.24 1.53
CA PHE A 41 -7.07 0.12 0.66
C PHE A 41 -7.93 0.16 -0.60
N MET A 42 -9.23 0.42 -0.44
CA MET A 42 -10.12 0.54 -1.57
C MET A 42 -9.78 1.76 -2.44
N ALA A 43 -9.38 2.85 -1.81
CA ALA A 43 -9.03 4.07 -2.51
C ALA A 43 -7.81 3.88 -3.40
N ILE A 44 -6.79 3.17 -2.91
CA ILE A 44 -5.59 2.94 -3.73
C ILE A 44 -5.90 2.06 -4.94
N ASN A 45 -6.79 1.09 -4.77
CA ASN A 45 -7.19 0.25 -5.88
C ASN A 45 -7.95 1.04 -6.96
N MET A 46 -8.83 1.93 -6.54
CA MET A 46 -9.55 2.79 -7.48
C MET A 46 -8.62 3.75 -8.19
N GLU A 47 -7.69 4.34 -7.45
CA GLU A 47 -6.72 5.26 -8.02
C GLU A 47 -5.85 4.56 -9.06
N ALA A 48 -5.45 3.33 -8.77
CA ALA A 48 -4.67 2.53 -9.71
C ALA A 48 -5.42 2.32 -11.02
N ARG A 49 -6.71 2.03 -10.93
CA ARG A 49 -7.54 1.87 -12.14
C ARG A 49 -7.62 3.15 -12.96
N GLN A 50 -7.81 4.27 -12.27
CA GLN A 50 -7.93 5.57 -12.95
C GLN A 50 -6.65 5.96 -13.68
N LYS A 51 -5.51 5.59 -13.11
CA LYS A 51 -4.21 5.90 -13.68
C LYS A 51 -3.73 4.83 -14.67
N GLY A 52 -4.50 3.76 -14.83
CA GLY A 52 -4.08 2.66 -15.69
C GLY A 52 -2.94 1.83 -15.13
N VAL A 53 -2.75 1.88 -13.82
CA VAL A 53 -1.72 1.12 -13.12
C VAL A 53 -2.32 -0.17 -12.59
N GLN A 54 -1.61 -1.29 -12.75
CA GLN A 54 -2.06 -2.57 -12.22
C GLN A 54 -1.03 -3.10 -11.23
N PHE A 55 -1.53 -3.52 -10.07
CA PHE A 55 -0.70 -4.19 -9.09
C PHE A 55 -0.78 -5.70 -9.36
N ASN A 56 0.39 -6.32 -9.49
CA ASN A 56 0.45 -7.78 -9.61
C ASN A 56 0.30 -8.43 -8.23
N ASP A 57 0.29 -9.78 -8.21
CA ASP A 57 0.07 -10.51 -6.96
C ASP A 57 1.09 -10.18 -5.89
N ARG A 58 2.36 -10.04 -6.28
CA ARG A 58 3.42 -9.71 -5.32
C ARG A 58 3.24 -8.32 -4.74
N GLU A 59 2.84 -7.39 -5.59
CA GLU A 59 2.61 -6.01 -5.16
C GLU A 59 1.38 -5.92 -4.26
N THR A 60 0.35 -6.67 -4.60
CA THR A 60 -0.85 -6.75 -3.76
C THR A 60 -0.52 -7.36 -2.40
N ASP A 61 0.31 -8.38 -2.37
CA ASP A 61 0.76 -8.98 -1.12
C ASP A 61 1.49 -7.95 -0.26
N LEU A 62 2.29 -7.09 -0.90
CA LEU A 62 2.99 -6.04 -0.18
C LEU A 62 2.02 -5.05 0.45
N LEU A 63 0.97 -4.66 -0.27
CA LEU A 63 -0.07 -3.80 0.27
C LEU A 63 -0.75 -4.45 1.47
N VAL A 64 -1.06 -5.73 1.36
CA VAL A 64 -1.69 -6.47 2.45
C VAL A 64 -0.76 -6.56 3.65
N ASN A 65 0.52 -6.75 3.42
CA ASN A 65 1.50 -6.81 4.51
C ASN A 65 1.58 -5.47 5.25
N ILE A 66 1.57 -4.37 4.52
CA ILE A 66 1.58 -3.04 5.11
C ILE A 66 0.33 -2.85 5.96
N LEU A 67 -0.82 -3.21 5.41
CA LEU A 67 -2.10 -3.08 6.10
C LEU A 67 -2.11 -3.92 7.37
N SER A 68 -1.65 -5.16 7.29
CA SER A 68 -1.64 -6.08 8.43
C SER A 68 -0.72 -5.61 9.54
N SER A 69 0.40 -4.98 9.20
CA SER A 69 1.35 -4.50 10.20
C SER A 69 0.79 -3.35 11.03
N ARG A 70 -0.27 -2.70 10.54
CA ARG A 70 -0.92 -1.59 11.24
C ARG A 70 -2.13 -2.00 12.02
N MET A 71 -2.67 -3.20 11.77
CA MET A 71 -3.83 -3.67 12.49
C MET A 71 -3.42 -4.25 13.84
N PRO A 72 -4.19 -3.98 14.91
CA PRO A 72 -3.92 -4.63 16.20
C PRO A 72 -4.17 -6.13 16.09
N PRO A 73 -3.47 -6.92 16.87
CA PRO A 73 -3.66 -8.37 16.87
C PRO A 73 -5.06 -8.76 17.37
#